data_e8d14ed4fdaf8389a16678fd47c0e22e
#
_entry.id   e8d14ed4fdaf8389a16678fd47c0e22e
#
_cell.length_a   1.000
_cell.length_b   1.000
_cell.length_c   1.000
_cell.angle_alpha   90.00
_cell.angle_beta   90.00
_cell.angle_gamma   90.00
#
_symmetry.space_group_name_H-M   'P 1'
#
loop_
_entity.id
_entity.type
_entity.pdbx_description
1 polymer ?
#
loop_
_entity_poly.entity_id
_entity_poly.type
_entity_poly.pdbx_seq_one_letter_code
_entity_poly.pdbx_strand_id
1 'polypeptide(L)'
;MLTVNYDRLGVKPGDYLLDMGCGAGRHAYEAARRGARVVAMDMDDVEVKTTAGLLVAMEEAGDIPSPGLGMTSVGNALKLPFADEAFDRVIASEILEHIPTDTVAMEELVRVTRLGGTLGITVPRWGPELVNWALSDEYHMTPGGHVRIYRQSVLVQRLKDAGLTVTGVAHTHGLHAPYWWLKCAVGVQNDTNPLVKAYHQLLTWQITDNPLPLRLAEAVTAPLIGKSMVVYARRDA
;
A
#
# COMPACT_ATOMS: atom_id res chain seq x y z
N MET A 1 1.00 4.19 -8.67
CA MET A 1 1.60 2.86 -8.90
C MET A 1 1.17 1.90 -7.81
N LEU A 2 0.87 0.64 -8.17
CA LEU A 2 0.41 -0.38 -7.22
C LEU A 2 1.60 -1.02 -6.51
N THR A 3 1.48 -1.24 -5.20
CA THR A 3 2.50 -1.91 -4.40
C THR A 3 2.18 -3.41 -4.26
N VAL A 4 0.89 -3.74 -4.07
CA VAL A 4 0.42 -5.13 -3.94
C VAL A 4 0.18 -5.74 -5.32
N ASN A 5 0.63 -6.98 -5.53
CA ASN A 5 0.29 -7.78 -6.70
C ASN A 5 -1.04 -8.52 -6.44
N TYR A 6 -2.06 -8.19 -7.21
CA TYR A 6 -3.44 -8.67 -7.04
C TYR A 6 -3.61 -10.15 -7.39
N ASP A 7 -2.82 -10.65 -8.34
CA ASP A 7 -2.87 -12.07 -8.73
C ASP A 7 -2.29 -12.93 -7.60
N ARG A 8 -1.22 -12.43 -6.95
CA ARG A 8 -0.65 -13.07 -5.77
C ARG A 8 -1.54 -12.96 -4.54
N LEU A 9 -2.26 -11.85 -4.37
CA LEU A 9 -3.28 -11.68 -3.33
C LEU A 9 -4.50 -12.58 -3.60
N GLY A 10 -4.70 -13.00 -4.85
CA GLY A 10 -5.76 -13.92 -5.26
C GLY A 10 -7.13 -13.25 -5.36
N VAL A 11 -7.17 -11.96 -5.72
CA VAL A 11 -8.43 -11.21 -5.88
C VAL A 11 -9.24 -11.77 -7.05
N LYS A 12 -10.53 -12.00 -6.80
CA LYS A 12 -11.50 -12.51 -7.78
C LYS A 12 -12.69 -11.56 -7.89
N PRO A 13 -13.38 -11.55 -9.04
CA PRO A 13 -14.66 -10.85 -9.15
C PRO A 13 -15.63 -11.30 -8.04
N GLY A 14 -16.26 -10.34 -7.39
CA GLY A 14 -17.20 -10.58 -6.29
C GLY A 14 -16.58 -10.71 -4.90
N ASP A 15 -15.24 -10.85 -4.76
CA ASP A 15 -14.58 -10.84 -3.45
C ASP A 15 -14.89 -9.52 -2.71
N TYR A 16 -15.16 -9.59 -1.42
CA TYR A 16 -15.18 -8.42 -0.53
C TYR A 16 -13.74 -8.06 -0.17
N LEU A 17 -13.32 -6.84 -0.53
CA LEU A 17 -11.97 -6.36 -0.29
C LEU A 17 -11.98 -5.08 0.55
N LEU A 18 -11.21 -5.09 1.64
CA LEU A 18 -10.90 -3.88 2.42
C LEU A 18 -9.56 -3.30 1.97
N ASP A 19 -9.55 -2.02 1.59
CA ASP A 19 -8.35 -1.20 1.45
C ASP A 19 -8.26 -0.27 2.66
N MET A 20 -7.51 -0.71 3.69
CA MET A 20 -7.35 0.02 4.95
C MET A 20 -6.22 1.02 4.86
N GLY A 21 -6.52 2.29 5.12
CA GLY A 21 -5.61 3.40 4.86
C GLY A 21 -5.48 3.64 3.36
N CYS A 22 -6.63 3.81 2.69
CA CYS A 22 -6.69 3.84 1.23
C CYS A 22 -6.01 5.09 0.63
N GLY A 23 -5.87 6.19 1.41
CA GLY A 23 -5.42 7.48 0.90
C GLY A 23 -6.20 7.85 -0.36
N ALA A 24 -5.51 8.27 -1.41
CA ALA A 24 -6.09 8.60 -2.71
C ALA A 24 -6.64 7.39 -3.51
N GLY A 25 -6.86 6.23 -2.90
CA GLY A 25 -7.64 5.11 -3.43
C GLY A 25 -6.96 4.23 -4.49
N ARG A 26 -5.64 4.33 -4.68
CA ARG A 26 -4.94 3.60 -5.76
C ARG A 26 -5.18 2.09 -5.78
N HIS A 27 -5.26 1.46 -4.60
CA HIS A 27 -5.55 0.04 -4.46
C HIS A 27 -7.05 -0.25 -4.60
N ALA A 28 -7.90 0.60 -4.04
CA ALA A 28 -9.35 0.48 -4.18
C ALA A 28 -9.79 0.48 -5.65
N TYR A 29 -9.24 1.40 -6.47
CA TYR A 29 -9.57 1.49 -7.90
C TYR A 29 -9.19 0.24 -8.68
N GLU A 30 -8.00 -0.29 -8.45
CA GLU A 30 -7.57 -1.52 -9.12
C GLU A 30 -8.42 -2.72 -8.69
N ALA A 31 -8.75 -2.83 -7.40
CA ALA A 31 -9.61 -3.89 -6.91
C ALA A 31 -11.01 -3.82 -7.54
N ALA A 32 -11.60 -2.61 -7.64
CA ALA A 32 -12.89 -2.39 -8.29
C ALA A 32 -12.85 -2.76 -9.79
N ARG A 33 -11.80 -2.39 -10.52
CA ARG A 33 -11.59 -2.78 -11.92
C ARG A 33 -11.50 -4.30 -12.12
N ARG A 34 -11.06 -5.03 -11.09
CA ARG A 34 -11.03 -6.50 -11.10
C ARG A 34 -12.36 -7.13 -10.71
N GLY A 35 -13.40 -6.32 -10.51
CA GLY A 35 -14.74 -6.77 -10.15
C GLY A 35 -14.92 -7.11 -8.68
N ALA A 36 -14.00 -6.73 -7.79
CA ALA A 36 -14.17 -6.87 -6.36
C ALA A 36 -15.18 -5.86 -5.80
N ARG A 37 -15.83 -6.19 -4.69
CA ARG A 37 -16.65 -5.29 -3.89
C ARG A 37 -15.76 -4.64 -2.85
N VAL A 38 -15.37 -3.40 -3.10
CA VAL A 38 -14.33 -2.72 -2.34
C VAL A 38 -14.92 -1.81 -1.28
N VAL A 39 -14.34 -1.85 -0.09
CA VAL A 39 -14.47 -0.80 0.92
C VAL A 39 -13.11 -0.12 1.05
N ALA A 40 -13.03 1.13 0.61
CA ALA A 40 -11.86 1.97 0.82
C ALA A 40 -12.05 2.78 2.11
N MET A 41 -11.18 2.57 3.10
CA MET A 41 -11.28 3.22 4.41
C MET A 41 -10.03 4.01 4.72
N ASP A 42 -10.21 5.24 5.22
CA ASP A 42 -9.13 6.07 5.75
C ASP A 42 -9.61 6.86 6.98
N MET A 43 -8.67 7.39 7.76
CA MET A 43 -8.98 8.35 8.84
C MET A 43 -9.24 9.76 8.29
N ASP A 44 -8.62 10.10 7.16
CA ASP A 44 -8.75 11.40 6.51
C ASP A 44 -10.03 11.43 5.66
N ASP A 45 -10.98 12.26 6.05
CA ASP A 45 -12.26 12.41 5.37
C ASP A 45 -12.12 13.07 3.98
N VAL A 46 -11.05 13.84 3.74
CA VAL A 46 -10.76 14.45 2.43
C VAL A 46 -10.33 13.37 1.44
N GLU A 47 -9.43 12.48 1.86
CA GLU A 47 -9.01 11.33 1.06
C GLU A 47 -10.18 10.40 0.75
N VAL A 48 -11.01 10.11 1.76
CA VAL A 48 -12.21 9.28 1.59
C VAL A 48 -13.18 9.88 0.58
N LYS A 49 -13.44 11.20 0.65
CA LYS A 49 -14.31 11.91 -0.31
C LYS A 49 -13.73 11.90 -1.73
N THR A 50 -12.43 12.13 -1.86
CA THR A 50 -11.73 12.08 -3.15
C THR A 50 -11.85 10.70 -3.78
N THR A 51 -11.58 9.67 -3.00
CA THR A 51 -11.69 8.27 -3.42
C THR A 51 -13.13 7.91 -3.80
N ALA A 52 -14.14 8.36 -3.03
CA ALA A 52 -15.54 8.16 -3.35
C ALA A 52 -15.93 8.77 -4.70
N GLY A 53 -15.54 10.02 -4.94
CA GLY A 53 -15.83 10.71 -6.21
C GLY A 53 -15.27 9.99 -7.42
N LEU A 54 -14.04 9.46 -7.31
CA LEU A 54 -13.42 8.73 -8.41
C LEU A 54 -14.04 7.34 -8.61
N LEU A 55 -14.42 6.62 -7.54
CA LEU A 55 -15.13 5.34 -7.68
C LEU A 55 -16.48 5.52 -8.37
N VAL A 56 -17.23 6.58 -8.05
CA VAL A 56 -18.48 6.93 -8.75
C VAL A 56 -18.21 7.21 -10.23
N ALA A 57 -17.21 8.03 -10.55
CA ALA A 57 -16.86 8.32 -11.95
C ALA A 57 -16.46 7.06 -12.73
N MET A 58 -15.74 6.12 -12.09
CA MET A 58 -15.38 4.82 -12.69
C MET A 58 -16.61 3.94 -12.94
N GLU A 59 -17.59 3.95 -12.04
CA GLU A 59 -18.85 3.21 -12.20
C GLU A 59 -19.66 3.79 -13.37
N GLU A 60 -19.80 5.11 -13.43
CA GLU A 60 -20.48 5.82 -14.53
C GLU A 60 -19.78 5.59 -15.89
N ALA A 61 -18.45 5.49 -15.90
CA ALA A 61 -17.69 5.17 -17.12
C ALA A 61 -17.76 3.70 -17.52
N GLY A 62 -18.31 2.82 -16.68
CA GLY A 62 -18.35 1.38 -16.94
C GLY A 62 -17.01 0.67 -16.69
N ASP A 63 -16.08 1.29 -15.97
CA ASP A 63 -14.75 0.75 -15.64
C ASP A 63 -14.80 -0.32 -14.54
N ILE A 64 -15.93 -0.43 -13.83
CA ILE A 64 -16.14 -1.42 -12.77
C ILE A 64 -17.02 -2.54 -13.29
N PRO A 65 -16.47 -3.72 -13.63
CA PRO A 65 -17.26 -4.83 -14.14
C PRO A 65 -18.12 -5.45 -13.02
N SER A 66 -19.36 -5.87 -13.37
CA SER A 66 -20.21 -6.63 -12.45
C SER A 66 -19.50 -7.95 -12.01
N PRO A 67 -19.57 -8.33 -10.73
CA PRO A 67 -20.35 -7.78 -9.62
C PRO A 67 -19.59 -6.75 -8.76
N GLY A 68 -18.56 -6.11 -9.29
CA GLY A 68 -17.76 -5.11 -8.60
C GLY A 68 -18.60 -3.94 -8.09
N LEU A 69 -18.13 -3.35 -7.01
CA LEU A 69 -18.73 -2.18 -6.35
C LEU A 69 -17.64 -1.44 -5.57
N GLY A 70 -17.66 -0.11 -5.59
CA GLY A 70 -16.79 0.73 -4.76
C GLY A 70 -17.60 1.45 -3.67
N MET A 71 -17.16 1.29 -2.42
CA MET A 71 -17.69 2.03 -1.27
C MET A 71 -16.54 2.65 -0.49
N THR A 72 -16.83 3.71 0.27
CA THR A 72 -15.85 4.37 1.12
C THR A 72 -16.36 4.49 2.55
N SER A 73 -15.43 4.55 3.52
CA SER A 73 -15.75 4.74 4.93
C SER A 73 -14.66 5.56 5.61
N VAL A 74 -15.05 6.48 6.49
CA VAL A 74 -14.10 7.07 7.44
C VAL A 74 -13.98 6.14 8.63
N GLY A 75 -12.75 5.81 9.06
CA GLY A 75 -12.55 4.90 10.17
C GLY A 75 -11.14 4.87 10.72
N ASN A 76 -11.00 4.22 11.89
CA ASN A 76 -9.73 4.07 12.59
C ASN A 76 -9.27 2.62 12.51
N ALA A 77 -8.03 2.39 12.07
CA ALA A 77 -7.40 1.08 11.96
C ALA A 77 -7.32 0.32 13.30
N LEU A 78 -7.35 1.04 14.43
CA LEU A 78 -7.33 0.44 15.77
C LEU A 78 -8.68 -0.11 16.23
N LYS A 79 -9.77 0.22 15.51
CA LYS A 79 -11.12 -0.29 15.76
C LYS A 79 -11.91 -0.19 14.47
N LEU A 80 -11.81 -1.23 13.65
CA LEU A 80 -12.48 -1.29 12.36
C LEU A 80 -14.00 -1.43 12.53
N PRO A 81 -14.82 -0.60 11.85
CA PRO A 81 -16.28 -0.60 12.01
C PRO A 81 -16.95 -1.75 11.21
N PHE A 82 -16.30 -2.89 11.14
CA PHE A 82 -16.77 -4.06 10.40
C PHE A 82 -16.91 -5.27 11.30
N ALA A 83 -17.82 -6.17 10.93
CA ALA A 83 -17.99 -7.46 11.60
C ALA A 83 -16.74 -8.34 11.43
N ASP A 84 -16.60 -9.34 12.29
CA ASP A 84 -15.61 -10.38 12.13
C ASP A 84 -15.83 -11.10 10.79
N GLU A 85 -14.72 -11.47 10.13
CA GLU A 85 -14.74 -12.25 8.89
C GLU A 85 -15.51 -11.60 7.72
N ALA A 86 -15.59 -10.27 7.70
CA ALA A 86 -16.33 -9.53 6.68
C ALA A 86 -15.66 -9.55 5.29
N PHE A 87 -14.34 -9.75 5.20
CA PHE A 87 -13.59 -9.57 3.97
C PHE A 87 -12.84 -10.82 3.52
N ASP A 88 -12.90 -11.09 2.22
CA ASP A 88 -12.11 -12.12 1.53
C ASP A 88 -10.65 -11.73 1.38
N ARG A 89 -10.43 -10.44 1.13
CA ARG A 89 -9.12 -9.83 0.88
C ARG A 89 -8.99 -8.55 1.68
N VAL A 90 -7.79 -8.33 2.24
CA VAL A 90 -7.47 -7.10 2.95
C VAL A 90 -6.14 -6.56 2.44
N ILE A 91 -6.10 -5.26 2.17
CA ILE A 91 -4.88 -4.52 1.87
C ILE A 91 -4.66 -3.49 2.99
N ALA A 92 -3.43 -3.42 3.49
CA ALA A 92 -2.95 -2.37 4.39
C ALA A 92 -1.61 -1.86 3.82
N SER A 93 -1.67 -0.79 3.04
CA SER A 93 -0.53 -0.36 2.24
C SER A 93 0.08 0.92 2.75
N GLU A 94 1.33 0.85 3.26
CA GLU A 94 2.11 1.99 3.78
C GLU A 94 1.33 2.72 4.90
N ILE A 95 0.85 1.95 5.89
CA ILE A 95 0.09 2.51 7.02
C ILE A 95 0.59 2.07 8.39
N LEU A 96 1.07 0.83 8.55
CA LEU A 96 1.46 0.30 9.87
C LEU A 96 2.65 1.04 10.49
N GLU A 97 3.51 1.61 9.66
CA GLU A 97 4.64 2.44 10.09
C GLU A 97 4.22 3.75 10.75
N HIS A 98 2.99 4.21 10.54
CA HIS A 98 2.43 5.42 11.13
C HIS A 98 1.67 5.15 12.44
N ILE A 99 1.31 3.91 12.72
CA ILE A 99 0.47 3.53 13.86
C ILE A 99 1.33 3.13 15.07
N PRO A 100 1.38 3.90 16.18
CA PRO A 100 2.17 3.54 17.36
C PRO A 100 1.83 2.16 17.94
N THR A 101 0.55 1.80 17.99
CA THR A 101 0.02 0.52 18.47
C THR A 101 -0.32 -0.41 17.31
N ASP A 102 0.65 -0.66 16.41
CA ASP A 102 0.47 -1.44 15.18
C ASP A 102 -0.02 -2.88 15.41
N THR A 103 0.27 -3.49 16.56
CA THR A 103 -0.23 -4.82 16.93
C THR A 103 -1.75 -4.84 17.03
N VAL A 104 -2.36 -3.80 17.60
CA VAL A 104 -3.83 -3.68 17.67
C VAL A 104 -4.43 -3.57 16.27
N ALA A 105 -3.80 -2.79 15.38
CA ALA A 105 -4.24 -2.71 13.98
C ALA A 105 -4.10 -4.06 13.26
N MET A 106 -3.01 -4.81 13.51
CA MET A 106 -2.84 -6.15 12.94
C MET A 106 -3.92 -7.13 13.44
N GLU A 107 -4.26 -7.10 14.74
CA GLU A 107 -5.35 -7.90 15.31
C GLU A 107 -6.69 -7.58 14.67
N GLU A 108 -6.99 -6.30 14.41
CA GLU A 108 -8.20 -5.87 13.72
C GLU A 108 -8.22 -6.33 12.25
N LEU A 109 -7.09 -6.25 11.53
CA LEU A 109 -6.95 -6.79 10.17
C LEU A 109 -7.25 -8.30 10.15
N VAL A 110 -6.74 -9.04 11.12
CA VAL A 110 -7.00 -10.48 11.27
C VAL A 110 -8.48 -10.72 11.56
N ARG A 111 -9.06 -9.98 12.52
CA ARG A 111 -10.45 -10.13 12.92
C ARG A 111 -11.42 -9.99 11.75
N VAL A 112 -11.23 -8.93 10.93
CA VAL A 112 -12.14 -8.66 9.80
C VAL A 112 -11.87 -9.53 8.56
N THR A 113 -10.72 -10.20 8.48
CA THR A 113 -10.41 -11.12 7.39
C THR A 113 -11.08 -12.48 7.67
N ARG A 114 -11.84 -13.03 6.74
CA ARG A 114 -12.46 -14.36 6.90
C ARG A 114 -11.41 -15.48 6.96
N LEU A 115 -11.79 -16.64 7.46
CA LEU A 115 -10.96 -17.85 7.40
C LEU A 115 -10.66 -18.20 5.93
N GLY A 116 -9.39 -18.50 5.64
CA GLY A 116 -8.89 -18.70 4.27
C GLY A 116 -8.69 -17.41 3.46
N GLY A 117 -9.08 -16.26 4.01
CA GLY A 117 -8.87 -14.95 3.40
C GLY A 117 -7.38 -14.55 3.36
N THR A 118 -7.02 -13.66 2.44
CA THR A 118 -5.63 -13.24 2.21
C THR A 118 -5.42 -11.76 2.45
N LEU A 119 -4.21 -11.43 2.91
CA LEU A 119 -3.81 -10.06 3.21
C LEU A 119 -2.56 -9.67 2.41
N GLY A 120 -2.55 -8.42 1.93
CA GLY A 120 -1.39 -7.76 1.35
C GLY A 120 -0.99 -6.58 2.23
N ILE A 121 0.10 -6.69 2.96
CA ILE A 121 0.57 -5.68 3.89
C ILE A 121 1.86 -5.09 3.35
N THR A 122 1.92 -3.77 3.21
CA THR A 122 3.13 -3.10 2.74
C THR A 122 3.63 -2.06 3.72
N VAL A 123 4.95 -1.96 3.81
CA VAL A 123 5.65 -0.95 4.59
C VAL A 123 6.92 -0.52 3.86
N PRO A 124 7.49 0.65 4.16
CA PRO A 124 8.81 1.03 3.67
C PRO A 124 9.86 -0.03 4.04
N ARG A 125 10.71 -0.38 3.08
CA ARG A 125 11.77 -1.36 3.30
C ARG A 125 12.88 -0.75 4.14
N TRP A 126 13.34 -1.47 5.16
CA TRP A 126 14.30 -1.02 6.16
C TRP A 126 15.57 -0.34 5.58
N GLY A 127 16.24 -0.96 4.62
CA GLY A 127 17.49 -0.42 4.08
C GLY A 127 17.33 0.90 3.32
N PRO A 128 16.49 0.95 2.27
CA PRO A 128 16.21 2.20 1.55
C PRO A 128 15.67 3.32 2.44
N GLU A 129 14.81 2.97 3.43
CA GLU A 129 14.24 3.94 4.34
C GLU A 129 15.27 4.50 5.31
N LEU A 130 16.21 3.67 5.78
CA LEU A 130 17.32 4.11 6.62
C LEU A 130 18.21 5.13 5.89
N VAL A 131 18.39 4.98 4.56
CA VAL A 131 19.12 5.98 3.76
C VAL A 131 18.37 7.32 3.72
N ASN A 132 17.03 7.30 3.56
CA ASN A 132 16.22 8.53 3.62
C ASN A 132 16.40 9.24 4.96
N TRP A 133 16.33 8.50 6.07
CA TRP A 133 16.49 9.04 7.42
C TRP A 133 17.91 9.60 7.66
N ALA A 134 18.93 8.95 7.12
CA ALA A 134 20.31 9.43 7.22
C ALA A 134 20.59 10.67 6.38
N LEU A 135 19.83 10.88 5.30
CA LEU A 135 20.00 12.01 4.37
C LEU A 135 19.18 13.25 4.77
N SER A 136 18.07 13.09 5.49
CA SER A 136 17.15 14.20 5.77
C SER A 136 16.36 14.01 7.06
N ASP A 137 16.62 14.86 8.03
CA ASP A 137 15.81 14.97 9.25
C ASP A 137 14.39 15.45 8.92
N GLU A 138 14.25 16.39 7.96
CA GLU A 138 12.95 16.90 7.51
C GLU A 138 12.03 15.76 7.01
N TYR A 139 12.60 14.73 6.37
CA TYR A 139 11.82 13.61 5.83
C TYR A 139 11.12 12.79 6.92
N HIS A 140 11.78 12.50 8.03
CA HIS A 140 11.21 11.62 9.06
C HIS A 140 10.65 12.35 10.28
N MET A 141 11.01 13.63 10.50
CA MET A 141 10.50 14.44 11.62
C MET A 141 9.18 15.15 11.27
N THR A 142 8.62 14.93 10.08
CA THR A 142 7.33 15.51 9.69
C THR A 142 6.20 14.97 10.57
N PRO A 143 5.29 15.83 11.10
CA PRO A 143 4.11 15.37 11.82
C PRO A 143 3.31 14.34 11.02
N GLY A 144 2.96 13.20 11.63
CA GLY A 144 2.32 12.08 10.93
C GLY A 144 3.27 11.21 10.10
N GLY A 145 4.59 11.46 10.17
CA GLY A 145 5.62 10.64 9.53
C GLY A 145 5.76 9.24 10.12
N HIS A 146 6.77 8.50 9.66
CA HIS A 146 7.01 7.14 10.11
C HIS A 146 7.49 7.10 11.56
N VAL A 147 6.73 6.47 12.45
CA VAL A 147 7.14 6.28 13.87
C VAL A 147 8.10 5.09 14.02
N ARG A 148 8.25 4.27 12.96
CA ARG A 148 9.20 3.14 12.93
C ARG A 148 9.59 2.75 11.52
N ILE A 149 10.73 2.05 11.41
CA ILE A 149 11.15 1.34 10.20
C ILE A 149 11.13 -0.16 10.49
N TYR A 150 10.40 -0.93 9.69
CA TYR A 150 10.30 -2.37 9.87
C TYR A 150 11.48 -3.13 9.26
N ARG A 151 12.13 -3.96 10.08
CA ARG A 151 12.91 -5.09 9.55
C ARG A 151 11.94 -6.20 9.15
N GLN A 152 12.23 -6.89 8.05
CA GLN A 152 11.37 -7.97 7.54
C GLN A 152 11.06 -9.01 8.61
N SER A 153 12.07 -9.49 9.36
CA SER A 153 11.88 -10.48 10.41
C SER A 153 10.91 -10.02 11.51
N VAL A 154 10.95 -8.73 11.87
CA VAL A 154 10.07 -8.15 12.90
C VAL A 154 8.63 -8.09 12.40
N LEU A 155 8.39 -7.57 11.19
CA LEU A 155 7.04 -7.51 10.63
C LEU A 155 6.45 -8.92 10.46
N VAL A 156 7.21 -9.83 9.86
CA VAL A 156 6.79 -11.23 9.66
C VAL A 156 6.45 -11.90 10.99
N GLN A 157 7.25 -11.68 12.04
CA GLN A 157 6.96 -12.26 13.36
C GLN A 157 5.70 -11.67 13.97
N ARG A 158 5.51 -10.34 13.93
CA ARG A 158 4.28 -9.69 14.46
C ARG A 158 3.02 -10.19 13.76
N LEU A 159 3.06 -10.38 12.43
CA LEU A 159 1.94 -10.92 11.68
C LEU A 159 1.62 -12.36 12.07
N LYS A 160 2.65 -13.18 12.32
CA LYS A 160 2.47 -14.55 12.84
C LYS A 160 1.89 -14.55 14.24
N ASP A 161 2.39 -13.66 15.11
CA ASP A 161 1.89 -13.54 16.49
C ASP A 161 0.42 -13.08 16.52
N ALA A 162 -0.01 -12.30 15.51
CA ALA A 162 -1.40 -11.92 15.31
C ALA A 162 -2.30 -13.04 14.75
N GLY A 163 -1.74 -14.21 14.39
CA GLY A 163 -2.50 -15.38 13.90
C GLY A 163 -2.50 -15.56 12.39
N LEU A 164 -1.57 -14.90 11.66
CA LEU A 164 -1.48 -15.04 10.20
C LEU A 164 -0.38 -16.00 9.77
N THR A 165 -0.64 -16.77 8.74
CA THR A 165 0.37 -17.54 8.02
C THR A 165 0.96 -16.71 6.88
N VAL A 166 2.24 -16.34 6.98
CA VAL A 166 2.94 -15.61 5.93
C VAL A 166 3.21 -16.55 4.75
N THR A 167 2.67 -16.22 3.58
CA THR A 167 2.79 -17.01 2.35
C THR A 167 3.90 -16.52 1.44
N GLY A 168 4.42 -15.32 1.68
CA GLY A 168 5.57 -14.81 0.97
C GLY A 168 5.86 -13.34 1.18
N VAL A 169 7.06 -12.95 0.76
CA VAL A 169 7.53 -11.56 0.78
C VAL A 169 7.97 -11.14 -0.61
N ALA A 170 7.77 -9.90 -0.96
CA ALA A 170 8.27 -9.28 -2.19
C ALA A 170 8.78 -7.86 -1.89
N HIS A 171 9.57 -7.34 -2.80
CA HIS A 171 10.03 -5.94 -2.78
C HIS A 171 9.62 -5.28 -4.09
N THR A 172 9.23 -4.01 -4.02
CA THR A 172 8.73 -3.24 -5.16
C THR A 172 9.29 -1.83 -5.14
N HIS A 173 9.11 -1.13 -6.25
CA HIS A 173 9.48 0.28 -6.38
C HIS A 173 11.00 0.51 -6.31
N GLY A 174 11.77 -0.33 -7.04
CA GLY A 174 13.22 -0.24 -7.10
C GLY A 174 13.71 1.08 -7.68
N LEU A 175 13.05 1.59 -8.72
CA LEU A 175 13.36 2.89 -9.32
C LEU A 175 12.93 4.08 -8.46
N HIS A 176 12.05 3.88 -7.47
CA HIS A 176 11.60 4.95 -6.59
C HIS A 176 12.57 5.23 -5.42
N ALA A 177 13.34 4.25 -4.98
CA ALA A 177 14.28 4.45 -3.89
C ALA A 177 15.34 5.52 -4.20
N PRO A 178 16.05 5.48 -5.35
CA PRO A 178 17.02 6.53 -5.71
C PRO A 178 16.38 7.91 -5.91
N TYR A 179 15.12 7.98 -6.36
CA TYR A 179 14.38 9.23 -6.43
C TYR A 179 14.23 9.89 -5.06
N TRP A 180 13.81 9.10 -4.06
CA TRP A 180 13.64 9.62 -2.70
C TRP A 180 14.97 9.96 -2.04
N TRP A 181 16.03 9.18 -2.30
CA TRP A 181 17.38 9.54 -1.85
C TRP A 181 17.84 10.87 -2.44
N LEU A 182 17.60 11.11 -3.73
CA LEU A 182 17.87 12.39 -4.36
C LEU A 182 17.06 13.52 -3.71
N LYS A 183 15.75 13.32 -3.50
CA LYS A 183 14.88 14.29 -2.82
C LYS A 183 15.41 14.63 -1.42
N CYS A 184 15.77 13.62 -0.63
CA CYS A 184 16.35 13.81 0.70
C CYS A 184 17.69 14.57 0.65
N ALA A 185 18.54 14.29 -0.33
CA ALA A 185 19.86 14.92 -0.46
C ALA A 185 19.81 16.40 -0.89
N VAL A 186 18.81 16.79 -1.70
CA VAL A 186 18.70 18.17 -2.23
C VAL A 186 17.63 19.02 -1.55
N GLY A 187 16.93 18.45 -0.57
CA GLY A 187 15.77 19.04 0.13
C GLY A 187 14.45 18.43 -0.33
N VAL A 188 13.70 17.88 0.61
CA VAL A 188 12.46 17.11 0.36
C VAL A 188 11.41 17.94 -0.38
N GLN A 189 11.34 19.25 -0.11
CA GLN A 189 10.41 20.19 -0.73
C GLN A 189 10.95 20.84 -2.01
N ASN A 190 12.20 20.51 -2.42
CA ASN A 190 12.85 21.15 -3.57
C ASN A 190 12.43 20.50 -4.91
N ASP A 191 11.16 20.67 -5.27
CA ASP A 191 10.62 20.19 -6.55
C ASP A 191 11.10 20.99 -7.77
N THR A 192 11.78 22.11 -7.55
CA THR A 192 12.34 22.94 -8.62
C THR A 192 13.69 22.44 -9.11
N ASN A 193 14.37 21.59 -8.36
CA ASN A 193 15.67 21.01 -8.74
C ASN A 193 15.58 20.26 -10.08
N PRO A 194 16.45 20.55 -11.06
CA PRO A 194 16.35 19.96 -12.39
C PRO A 194 16.54 18.44 -12.41
N LEU A 195 17.38 17.88 -11.52
CA LEU A 195 17.56 16.43 -11.42
C LEU A 195 16.33 15.75 -10.85
N VAL A 196 15.67 16.35 -9.84
CA VAL A 196 14.41 15.87 -9.28
C VAL A 196 13.33 15.87 -10.35
N LYS A 197 13.19 16.96 -11.11
CA LYS A 197 12.22 17.05 -12.23
C LYS A 197 12.46 15.99 -13.29
N ALA A 198 13.71 15.83 -13.74
CA ALA A 198 14.05 14.83 -14.75
C ALA A 198 13.76 13.40 -14.26
N TYR A 199 14.12 13.12 -13.01
CA TYR A 199 13.83 11.80 -12.43
C TYR A 199 12.32 11.56 -12.22
N HIS A 200 11.58 12.58 -11.79
CA HIS A 200 10.13 12.51 -11.67
C HIS A 200 9.48 12.21 -13.04
N GLN A 201 9.94 12.84 -14.12
CA GLN A 201 9.47 12.53 -15.48
C GLN A 201 9.74 11.08 -15.87
N LEU A 202 10.91 10.53 -15.50
CA LEU A 202 11.24 9.12 -15.72
C LEU A 202 10.23 8.20 -14.98
N LEU A 203 9.93 8.49 -13.72
CA LEU A 203 8.96 7.72 -12.94
C LEU A 203 7.54 7.87 -13.48
N THR A 204 7.16 9.08 -13.93
CA THR A 204 5.87 9.30 -14.59
C THR A 204 5.77 8.43 -15.85
N TRP A 205 6.80 8.42 -16.69
CA TRP A 205 6.87 7.58 -17.88
C TRP A 205 6.79 6.07 -17.53
N GLN A 206 7.45 5.64 -16.45
CA GLN A 206 7.33 4.27 -15.94
C GLN A 206 5.88 3.94 -15.57
N ILE A 207 5.14 4.87 -14.96
CA ILE A 207 3.78 4.62 -14.47
C ILE A 207 2.77 4.64 -15.62
N THR A 208 2.90 5.59 -16.56
CA THR A 208 1.92 5.79 -17.65
C THR A 208 2.10 4.79 -18.78
N ASP A 209 3.32 4.68 -19.31
CA ASP A 209 3.59 3.89 -20.52
C ASP A 209 4.24 2.54 -20.22
N ASN A 210 4.84 2.42 -19.03
CA ASN A 210 5.51 1.21 -18.54
C ASN A 210 6.40 0.52 -19.60
N PRO A 211 7.35 1.23 -20.23
CA PRO A 211 8.11 0.70 -21.35
C PRO A 211 9.03 -0.45 -20.91
N LEU A 212 9.31 -1.37 -21.84
CA LEU A 212 10.12 -2.58 -21.54
C LEU A 212 11.46 -2.28 -20.82
N PRO A 213 12.28 -1.27 -21.19
CA PRO A 213 13.50 -0.99 -20.46
C PRO A 213 13.29 -0.66 -18.99
N LEU A 214 12.26 0.13 -18.65
CA LEU A 214 11.96 0.48 -17.27
C LEU A 214 11.35 -0.69 -16.50
N ARG A 215 10.59 -1.56 -17.15
CA ARG A 215 10.11 -2.82 -16.56
C ARG A 215 11.26 -3.74 -16.18
N LEU A 216 12.26 -3.89 -17.07
CA LEU A 216 13.46 -4.68 -16.81
C LEU A 216 14.30 -4.06 -15.69
N ALA A 217 14.50 -2.74 -15.73
CA ALA A 217 15.22 -2.01 -14.67
C ALA A 217 14.52 -2.18 -13.31
N GLU A 218 13.19 -2.06 -13.25
CA GLU A 218 12.41 -2.31 -12.03
C GLU A 218 12.56 -3.75 -11.55
N ALA A 219 12.47 -4.74 -12.46
CA ALA A 219 12.60 -6.16 -12.10
C ALA A 219 13.96 -6.48 -11.48
N VAL A 220 15.04 -5.80 -11.92
CA VAL A 220 16.39 -5.96 -11.38
C VAL A 220 16.57 -5.17 -10.07
N THR A 221 16.07 -3.95 -10.03
CA THR A 221 16.32 -3.04 -8.88
C THR A 221 15.40 -3.31 -7.71
N ALA A 222 14.16 -3.76 -7.92
CA ALA A 222 13.21 -4.01 -6.85
C ALA A 222 13.71 -5.03 -5.80
N PRO A 223 14.29 -6.18 -6.14
CA PRO A 223 14.86 -7.11 -5.14
C PRO A 223 16.02 -6.48 -4.36
N LEU A 224 16.82 -5.64 -5.00
CA LEU A 224 18.04 -5.06 -4.43
C LEU A 224 17.74 -3.86 -3.53
N ILE A 225 17.05 -2.86 -4.08
CA ILE A 225 16.82 -1.56 -3.46
C ILE A 225 15.34 -1.13 -3.45
N GLY A 226 14.42 -2.06 -3.67
CA GLY A 226 12.97 -1.75 -3.67
C GLY A 226 12.56 -0.93 -2.45
N LYS A 227 11.87 0.18 -2.66
CA LYS A 227 11.46 1.11 -1.59
C LYS A 227 10.48 0.46 -0.63
N SER A 228 9.57 -0.35 -1.16
CA SER A 228 8.50 -0.98 -0.37
C SER A 228 8.72 -2.48 -0.23
N MET A 229 8.42 -3.00 0.95
CA MET A 229 8.32 -4.41 1.26
C MET A 229 6.85 -4.81 1.31
N VAL A 230 6.49 -5.88 0.60
CA VAL A 230 5.14 -6.47 0.59
C VAL A 230 5.18 -7.81 1.28
N VAL A 231 4.36 -7.99 2.30
CA VAL A 231 4.14 -9.29 2.96
C VAL A 231 2.75 -9.79 2.58
N TYR A 232 2.70 -10.97 1.97
CA TYR A 232 1.45 -11.68 1.71
C TYR A 232 1.22 -12.68 2.83
N ALA A 233 0.01 -12.69 3.35
CA ALA A 233 -0.37 -13.57 4.43
C ALA A 233 -1.78 -14.15 4.22
N ARG A 234 -2.12 -15.20 4.96
CA ARG A 234 -3.43 -15.83 4.97
C ARG A 234 -3.88 -16.06 6.40
N ARG A 235 -5.17 -15.91 6.66
CA ARG A 235 -5.80 -16.34 7.91
C ARG A 235 -6.23 -17.78 7.79
N ASP A 236 -5.58 -18.70 8.52
CA ASP A 236 -5.82 -20.14 8.39
C ASP A 236 -6.86 -20.69 9.41
N ALA A 237 -6.84 -20.24 10.65
CA ALA A 237 -7.72 -20.74 11.71
C ALA A 237 -7.93 -19.66 12.78
#